data_ae46f300bf01889bc1056f1c3aec66f2
#
_entry.id   ae46f300bf01889bc1056f1c3aec66f2
#
_cell.length_a   1.000
_cell.length_b   1.000
_cell.length_c   1.000
_cell.angle_alpha   90.00
_cell.angle_beta   90.00
_cell.angle_gamma   90.00
#
_symmetry.space_group_name_H-M   'P 1'
#
loop_
_entity.id
_entity.type
_entity.pdbx_description
1 polymer ?
#
loop_
_entity_poly.entity_id
_entity_poly.type
_entity_poly.pdbx_seq_one_letter_code
_entity_poly.pdbx_strand_id
1 'polypeptide(L)'
;MFDERLARIARGHSRDMATRRFFSHTNPDGEDATARGKRAEFTCRKPISTSSYREGLGENLYQDNLYSRIHFSGTERSYDWNSSDKLAANSLRAWMNSPGHRHNILDKVYSQTGIGIAISNDDKVFITQMFC
;
A
#
# COMPACT_ATOMS: atom_id res chain seq x y z
N MET A 1 -14.07 4.16 6.69
CA MET A 1 -14.81 2.94 6.25
C MET A 1 -13.98 2.19 5.21
N PHE A 2 -13.94 0.85 5.27
CA PHE A 2 -13.26 0.05 4.24
C PHE A 2 -14.05 0.09 2.92
N ASP A 3 -13.36 0.33 1.79
CA ASP A 3 -13.95 0.34 0.44
C ASP A 3 -13.24 -0.68 -0.45
N GLU A 4 -13.98 -1.65 -0.98
CA GLU A 4 -13.45 -2.74 -1.79
C GLU A 4 -12.92 -2.27 -3.16
N ARG A 5 -13.42 -1.16 -3.70
CA ARG A 5 -12.91 -0.59 -4.95
C ARG A 5 -11.53 -0.02 -4.74
N LEU A 6 -11.31 0.72 -3.63
CA LEU A 6 -9.99 1.19 -3.22
C LEU A 6 -9.03 0.03 -2.95
N ALA A 7 -9.50 -1.03 -2.29
CA ALA A 7 -8.69 -2.22 -2.04
C ALA A 7 -8.27 -2.92 -3.35
N ARG A 8 -9.14 -2.94 -4.35
CA ARG A 8 -8.86 -3.50 -5.68
C ARG A 8 -7.78 -2.69 -6.42
N ILE A 9 -7.88 -1.36 -6.38
CA ILE A 9 -6.88 -0.45 -6.97
C ILE A 9 -5.53 -0.61 -6.24
N ALA A 10 -5.55 -0.65 -4.91
CA ALA A 10 -4.37 -0.88 -4.07
C ALA A 10 -3.69 -2.22 -4.40
N ARG A 11 -4.47 -3.30 -4.52
CA ARG A 11 -3.98 -4.63 -4.90
C ARG A 11 -3.35 -4.65 -6.28
N GLY A 12 -3.94 -3.92 -7.24
CA GLY A 12 -3.37 -3.74 -8.58
C GLY A 12 -1.99 -3.11 -8.53
N HIS A 13 -1.80 -2.06 -7.73
CA HIS A 13 -0.50 -1.41 -7.58
C HIS A 13 0.53 -2.29 -6.86
N SER A 14 0.12 -2.97 -5.78
CA SER A 14 1.01 -3.92 -5.10
C SER A 14 1.49 -5.05 -6.00
N ARG A 15 0.59 -5.59 -6.86
CA ARG A 15 0.97 -6.59 -7.89
C ARG A 15 1.93 -6.03 -8.92
N ASP A 16 1.69 -4.80 -9.34
CA ASP A 16 2.54 -4.11 -10.31
C ASP A 16 3.96 -3.94 -9.76
N MET A 17 4.09 -3.45 -8.52
CA MET A 17 5.37 -3.34 -7.84
C MET A 17 6.09 -4.70 -7.73
N ALA A 18 5.36 -5.75 -7.33
CA ALA A 18 5.90 -7.10 -7.20
C ALA A 18 6.37 -7.68 -8.54
N THR A 19 5.62 -7.44 -9.62
CA THR A 19 5.87 -8.03 -10.95
C THR A 19 6.93 -7.27 -11.72
N ARG A 20 6.84 -5.94 -11.75
CA ARG A 20 7.78 -5.08 -12.50
C ARG A 20 8.98 -4.60 -11.67
N ARG A 21 9.09 -5.04 -10.41
CA ARG A 21 10.24 -4.81 -9.50
C ARG A 21 10.55 -3.34 -9.28
N PHE A 22 9.57 -2.58 -8.83
CA PHE A 22 9.75 -1.19 -8.39
C PHE A 22 9.06 -0.97 -7.04
N PHE A 23 9.42 0.12 -6.35
CA PHE A 23 8.78 0.57 -5.13
C PHE A 23 8.63 2.09 -5.20
N SER A 24 7.46 2.56 -5.63
CA SER A 24 7.20 3.98 -5.86
C SER A 24 5.70 4.25 -5.91
N HIS A 25 5.29 5.46 -5.54
CA HIS A 25 3.93 5.96 -5.72
C HIS A 25 3.54 6.11 -7.20
N THR A 26 4.51 6.35 -8.07
CA THR A 26 4.30 6.44 -9.52
C THR A 26 4.82 5.16 -10.16
N ASN A 27 3.98 4.50 -10.96
CA ASN A 27 4.36 3.30 -11.68
C ASN A 27 5.22 3.62 -12.92
N PRO A 28 5.86 2.62 -13.56
CA PRO A 28 6.68 2.84 -14.75
C PRO A 28 5.94 3.48 -15.94
N ASP A 29 4.61 3.46 -15.95
CA ASP A 29 3.78 4.09 -16.97
C ASP A 29 3.44 5.56 -16.65
N GLY A 30 3.99 6.10 -15.54
CA GLY A 30 3.78 7.48 -15.11
C GLY A 30 2.47 7.72 -14.35
N GLU A 31 1.76 6.68 -13.93
CA GLU A 31 0.51 6.79 -13.19
C GLU A 31 0.76 6.86 -11.67
N ASP A 32 0.29 7.93 -11.04
CA ASP A 32 0.18 8.04 -9.59
C ASP A 32 -1.12 7.38 -9.07
N ALA A 33 -1.37 7.45 -7.77
CA ALA A 33 -2.56 6.87 -7.14
C ALA A 33 -3.87 7.40 -7.75
N THR A 34 -3.93 8.71 -8.03
CA THR A 34 -5.10 9.37 -8.60
C THR A 34 -5.34 8.92 -10.05
N ALA A 35 -4.28 8.81 -10.85
CA ALA A 35 -4.37 8.33 -12.23
C ALA A 35 -4.84 6.85 -12.28
N ARG A 36 -4.31 5.99 -11.40
CA ARG A 36 -4.78 4.61 -11.27
C ARG A 36 -6.24 4.53 -10.86
N GLY A 37 -6.68 5.42 -9.95
CA GLY A 37 -8.09 5.54 -9.58
C GLY A 37 -8.96 5.91 -10.77
N LYS A 38 -8.60 6.94 -11.52
CA LYS A 38 -9.33 7.37 -12.73
C LYS A 38 -9.42 6.27 -13.78
N ARG A 39 -8.34 5.54 -14.02
CA ARG A 39 -8.34 4.40 -14.94
C ARG A 39 -9.30 3.27 -14.49
N ALA A 40 -9.48 3.12 -13.17
CA ALA A 40 -10.43 2.17 -12.58
C ALA A 40 -11.85 2.78 -12.40
N GLU A 41 -12.15 3.89 -13.05
CA GLU A 41 -13.42 4.62 -12.95
C GLU A 41 -13.80 5.01 -11.50
N PHE A 42 -12.78 5.24 -10.67
CA PHE A 42 -12.94 5.69 -9.30
C PHE A 42 -12.48 7.14 -9.15
N THR A 43 -13.42 8.04 -8.95
CA THR A 43 -13.13 9.46 -8.67
C THR A 43 -13.33 9.73 -7.19
N CYS A 44 -12.29 10.25 -6.55
CA CYS A 44 -12.33 10.66 -5.15
C CYS A 44 -12.48 12.16 -5.03
N ARG A 45 -13.59 12.61 -4.47
CA ARG A 45 -13.86 14.01 -4.13
C ARG A 45 -14.13 14.14 -2.64
N LYS A 46 -13.32 14.92 -1.98
CA LYS A 46 -13.39 15.16 -0.54
C LYS A 46 -13.86 16.59 -0.29
N PRO A 47 -15.06 16.79 0.31
CA PRO A 47 -15.50 18.12 0.66
C PRO A 47 -14.57 18.72 1.72
N ILE A 48 -14.14 19.97 1.50
CA ILE A 48 -13.35 20.75 2.46
C ILE A 48 -14.11 21.97 2.97
N SER A 49 -15.17 22.35 2.29
CA SER A 49 -16.16 23.37 2.72
C SER A 49 -17.50 23.12 2.02
N THR A 50 -18.49 23.97 2.28
CA THR A 50 -19.80 23.89 1.63
C THR A 50 -19.76 24.10 0.11
N SER A 51 -18.70 24.75 -0.41
CA SER A 51 -18.58 25.13 -1.82
C SER A 51 -17.28 24.63 -2.49
N SER A 52 -16.42 23.92 -1.76
CA SER A 52 -15.14 23.45 -2.29
C SER A 52 -14.84 22.02 -1.91
N TYR A 53 -14.07 21.34 -2.78
CA TYR A 53 -13.63 19.98 -2.57
C TYR A 53 -12.16 19.81 -3.00
N ARG A 54 -11.51 18.81 -2.44
CA ARG A 54 -10.21 18.32 -2.89
C ARG A 54 -10.43 17.04 -3.69
N GLU A 55 -9.83 16.95 -4.86
CA GLU A 55 -9.83 15.74 -5.69
C GLU A 55 -8.51 14.99 -5.52
N GLY A 56 -8.57 13.67 -5.69
CA GLY A 56 -7.40 12.80 -5.69
C GLY A 56 -7.35 11.83 -4.50
N LEU A 57 -6.54 10.80 -4.67
CA LEU A 57 -6.34 9.72 -3.71
C LEU A 57 -5.08 9.96 -2.88
N GLY A 58 -5.15 9.62 -1.59
CA GLY A 58 -3.97 9.46 -0.75
C GLY A 58 -3.46 8.04 -0.83
N GLU A 59 -2.16 7.84 -0.56
CA GLU A 59 -1.53 6.53 -0.63
C GLU A 59 -0.40 6.39 0.39
N ASN A 60 -0.37 5.24 1.06
CA ASN A 60 0.77 4.77 1.83
C ASN A 60 1.30 3.48 1.20
N LEU A 61 2.61 3.34 1.12
CA LEU A 61 3.29 2.14 0.64
C LEU A 61 4.16 1.53 1.73
N TYR A 62 4.25 0.19 1.70
CA TYR A 62 5.16 -0.57 2.55
C TYR A 62 5.73 -1.76 1.79
N GLN A 63 7.01 -2.02 2.01
CA GLN A 63 7.72 -3.19 1.49
C GLN A 63 8.50 -3.85 2.61
N ASP A 64 8.46 -5.19 2.65
CA ASP A 64 9.23 -6.00 3.60
C ASP A 64 9.59 -7.33 2.96
N ASN A 65 10.44 -8.11 3.63
CA ASN A 65 10.62 -9.51 3.30
C ASN A 65 9.51 -10.34 3.93
N LEU A 66 9.12 -11.42 3.25
CA LEU A 66 8.15 -12.38 3.79
C LEU A 66 8.71 -13.19 4.96
N TYR A 67 10.02 -13.09 5.20
CA TYR A 67 10.73 -13.76 6.30
C TYR A 67 11.50 -12.75 7.16
N SER A 68 11.71 -13.07 8.43
CA SER A 68 12.47 -12.23 9.37
C SER A 68 13.93 -12.69 9.54
N ARG A 69 14.22 -13.95 9.24
CA ARG A 69 15.55 -14.55 9.41
C ARG A 69 15.77 -15.68 8.41
N ILE A 70 17.03 -15.81 7.97
CA ILE A 70 17.50 -16.95 7.18
C ILE A 70 18.49 -17.72 8.05
N HIS A 71 18.32 -19.03 8.13
CA HIS A 71 19.23 -19.95 8.79
C HIS A 71 20.01 -20.73 7.75
N PHE A 72 21.31 -20.85 7.96
CA PHE A 72 22.21 -21.62 7.10
C PHE A 72 22.77 -22.82 7.88
N SER A 73 22.71 -24.02 7.27
CA SER A 73 23.33 -25.23 7.78
C SER A 73 24.01 -25.95 6.61
N GLY A 74 25.32 -25.72 6.45
CA GLY A 74 26.06 -26.19 5.26
C GLY A 74 25.53 -25.53 3.99
N THR A 75 24.96 -26.32 3.07
CA THR A 75 24.32 -25.83 1.83
C THR A 75 22.82 -25.61 1.96
N GLU A 76 22.23 -26.00 3.11
CA GLU A 76 20.80 -25.88 3.35
C GLU A 76 20.44 -24.51 3.89
N ARG A 77 19.25 -24.03 3.50
CA ARG A 77 18.66 -22.78 3.99
C ARG A 77 17.28 -23.07 4.56
N SER A 78 16.99 -22.46 5.69
CA SER A 78 15.64 -22.41 6.26
C SER A 78 15.27 -20.98 6.63
N TYR A 79 13.95 -20.71 6.74
CA TYR A 79 13.43 -19.36 6.89
C TYR A 79 12.47 -19.30 8.08
N ASP A 80 12.59 -18.22 8.85
CA ASP A 80 11.55 -17.81 9.81
C ASP A 80 10.55 -16.92 9.07
N TRP A 81 9.45 -17.51 8.65
CA TRP A 81 8.41 -16.80 7.91
C TRP A 81 7.62 -15.84 8.82
N ASN A 82 7.30 -14.67 8.29
CA ASN A 82 6.43 -13.72 8.98
C ASN A 82 4.97 -14.13 8.84
N SER A 83 4.23 -14.14 9.94
CA SER A 83 2.78 -14.29 9.90
C SER A 83 2.11 -13.05 9.31
N SER A 84 0.87 -13.19 8.85
CA SER A 84 0.06 -12.07 8.39
C SER A 84 -0.10 -10.99 9.46
N ASP A 85 -0.29 -11.39 10.72
CA ASP A 85 -0.42 -10.46 11.85
C ASP A 85 0.87 -9.66 12.08
N LYS A 86 2.03 -10.33 11.93
CA LYS A 86 3.33 -9.67 12.08
C LYS A 86 3.56 -8.66 10.95
N LEU A 87 3.24 -9.01 9.71
CA LEU A 87 3.34 -8.10 8.56
C LEU A 87 2.41 -6.89 8.71
N ALA A 88 1.17 -7.12 9.16
CA ALA A 88 0.22 -6.04 9.45
C ALA A 88 0.73 -5.11 10.56
N ALA A 89 1.23 -5.66 11.67
CA ALA A 89 1.79 -4.85 12.77
C ALA A 89 3.03 -4.06 12.33
N ASN A 90 3.92 -4.66 11.54
CA ASN A 90 5.12 -4.01 11.04
C ASN A 90 4.78 -2.86 10.09
N SER A 91 3.85 -3.08 9.14
CA SER A 91 3.43 -2.03 8.20
C SER A 91 2.79 -0.84 8.92
N LEU A 92 1.89 -1.11 9.85
CA LEU A 92 1.25 -0.04 10.64
C LEU A 92 2.28 0.73 11.47
N ARG A 93 3.21 0.03 12.13
CA ARG A 93 4.28 0.68 12.91
C ARG A 93 5.18 1.55 12.03
N ALA A 94 5.57 1.06 10.86
CA ALA A 94 6.38 1.81 9.92
C ALA A 94 5.66 3.08 9.44
N TRP A 95 4.38 2.97 9.08
CA TRP A 95 3.59 4.12 8.67
C TRP A 95 3.38 5.13 9.79
N MET A 96 3.09 4.69 11.02
CA MET A 96 2.87 5.59 12.16
C MET A 96 4.16 6.28 12.62
N ASN A 97 5.32 5.70 12.37
CA ASN A 97 6.62 6.31 12.64
C ASN A 97 7.11 7.27 11.54
N SER A 98 6.43 7.30 10.40
CA SER A 98 6.74 8.19 9.27
C SER A 98 5.73 9.35 9.25
N PRO A 99 6.15 10.62 9.39
CA PRO A 99 5.23 11.76 9.48
C PRO A 99 4.25 11.86 8.32
N GLY A 100 4.70 11.65 7.08
CA GLY A 100 3.84 11.71 5.89
C GLY A 100 2.80 10.58 5.84
N HIS A 101 3.21 9.33 6.11
CA HIS A 101 2.30 8.19 6.15
C HIS A 101 1.30 8.30 7.31
N ARG A 102 1.79 8.72 8.49
CA ARG A 102 0.95 8.96 9.65
C ARG A 102 -0.09 10.05 9.38
N HIS A 103 0.30 11.11 8.67
CA HIS A 103 -0.62 12.18 8.28
C HIS A 103 -1.79 11.61 7.47
N ASN A 104 -1.52 10.78 6.46
CA ASN A 104 -2.58 10.16 5.66
C ASN A 104 -3.53 9.31 6.49
N ILE A 105 -3.03 8.56 7.48
CA ILE A 105 -3.87 7.70 8.34
C ILE A 105 -4.77 8.54 9.25
N LEU A 106 -4.27 9.67 9.75
CA LEU A 106 -4.97 10.50 10.72
C LEU A 106 -5.75 11.67 10.11
N ASP A 107 -5.64 11.91 8.81
CA ASP A 107 -6.33 13.01 8.12
C ASP A 107 -7.83 12.76 8.08
N LYS A 108 -8.57 13.63 8.76
CA LYS A 108 -10.04 13.58 8.84
C LYS A 108 -10.75 13.85 7.52
N VAL A 109 -10.04 14.32 6.51
CA VAL A 109 -10.60 14.53 5.17
C VAL A 109 -10.89 13.21 4.47
N TYR A 110 -10.20 12.13 4.86
CA TYR A 110 -10.44 10.80 4.32
C TYR A 110 -11.52 10.08 5.12
N SER A 111 -12.51 9.56 4.40
CA SER A 111 -13.62 8.78 4.98
C SER A 111 -13.57 7.30 4.59
N GLN A 112 -12.78 6.97 3.58
CA GLN A 112 -12.67 5.62 3.02
C GLN A 112 -11.21 5.20 2.89
N THR A 113 -10.96 3.91 3.08
CA THR A 113 -9.64 3.30 2.87
C THR A 113 -9.77 1.92 2.25
N GLY A 114 -8.77 1.52 1.49
CA GLY A 114 -8.64 0.17 0.95
C GLY A 114 -7.18 -0.28 1.00
N ILE A 115 -6.95 -1.55 1.27
CA ILE A 115 -5.61 -2.14 1.37
C ILE A 115 -5.48 -3.27 0.35
N GLY A 116 -4.34 -3.29 -0.33
CA GLY A 116 -3.96 -4.33 -1.27
C GLY A 116 -2.57 -4.87 -0.98
N ILE A 117 -2.41 -6.18 -1.04
CA ILE A 117 -1.17 -6.89 -0.75
C ILE A 117 -0.79 -7.74 -1.95
N ALA A 118 0.50 -7.81 -2.26
CA ALA A 118 1.07 -8.75 -3.21
C ALA A 118 2.43 -9.25 -2.71
N ILE A 119 2.76 -10.48 -3.12
CA ILE A 119 4.04 -11.12 -2.81
C ILE A 119 4.75 -11.38 -4.13
N SER A 120 6.02 -11.00 -4.21
CA SER A 120 6.86 -11.25 -5.38
C SER A 120 7.48 -12.66 -5.35
N ASN A 121 8.01 -13.10 -6.49
CA ASN A 121 8.67 -14.41 -6.61
C ASN A 121 9.95 -14.53 -5.77
N ASP A 122 10.52 -13.42 -5.31
CA ASP A 122 11.69 -13.36 -4.44
C ASP A 122 11.31 -13.09 -2.96
N ASP A 123 10.11 -13.50 -2.56
CA ASP A 123 9.60 -13.45 -1.19
C ASP A 123 9.59 -12.05 -0.56
N LYS A 124 9.34 -11.02 -1.37
CA LYS A 124 9.06 -9.68 -0.88
C LYS A 124 7.55 -9.43 -0.84
N VAL A 125 7.12 -8.74 0.20
CA VAL A 125 5.75 -8.32 0.37
C VAL A 125 5.61 -6.83 0.05
N PHE A 126 4.60 -6.49 -0.74
CA PHE A 126 4.23 -5.11 -1.07
C PHE A 126 2.82 -4.84 -0.55
N ILE A 127 2.67 -3.78 0.21
CA ILE A 127 1.39 -3.37 0.76
C ILE A 127 1.11 -1.93 0.33
N THR A 128 -0.05 -1.73 -0.28
CA THR A 128 -0.57 -0.42 -0.65
C THR A 128 -1.81 -0.14 0.18
N GLN A 129 -1.88 1.01 0.83
CA GLN A 129 -3.08 1.53 1.46
C GLN A 129 -3.50 2.79 0.71
N MET A 130 -4.75 2.83 0.28
CA MET A 130 -5.33 3.98 -0.42
C MET A 130 -6.41 4.64 0.41
N PHE A 131 -6.56 5.94 0.23
CA PHE A 131 -7.49 6.78 0.98
C PHE A 131 -8.31 7.70 0.06
N CYS A 132 -9.59 7.82 0.42
CA CYS A 132 -10.51 8.80 -0.15
C CYS A 132 -11.33 9.53 0.89
#